data_899a51ffc9734f74c756ccc0711f1846
#
_entry.id   899a51ffc9734f74c756ccc0711f1846
#
_cell.length_a   1.000
_cell.length_b   1.000
_cell.length_c   1.000
_cell.angle_alpha   90.00
_cell.angle_beta   90.00
_cell.angle_gamma   90.00
#
_symmetry.space_group_name_H-M   'P 1'
#
loop_
_entity.id
_entity.type
_entity.pdbx_description
1 polymer ?
#
loop_
_entity_poly.entity_id
_entity_poly.type
_entity_poly.pdbx_seq_one_letter_code
_entity_poly.pdbx_strand_id
1 'polypeptide(L)'
;MWGSYNVFGKVNHKKSEFGLSYYMGPRDFYGMYRDNEETFRLADGNTTQRVEKGEPSHAMLFMQNLNVSYSLQASKNSLFSATFRLRGNNQPNWDYQGVLYNVNDETDMVNMIDRTKNSWTRPSLDLYYQQNLKKKQTLVFNLVGTYNREKSHRIYQESLHNEMLTDINNDVLGNKYSLIGEAIYEKQFSKGNALSFGLKHTQSYSNNEYRNGHNYDTRMNQGNSYIFSEYRGKINKLDYRLGISLTRFYYNQSGNDDSSKKYNVNPKATLHYTFSENSYLRWKAEVFNATPSLSNLSAIEQTIDSFQIRRGNPNLKSYMCYRTELTYEWKKGIFYSNLWGAYDYRPNAIMDEKLQEDNKIVQTWDNQKDWQKLSGRLMLRVGPLWDMLQLSFTGGVNHYMSHGNNYSHTYTNWYYEGQASFNYKRFSLFWQINTNWNNFWGETLSGGENIQILGLYYKYKDLRLGVGAFNPFTDNYKVENENWNQFASYKTKSYIKESSRMFLVSLSYNFSFGRKFKATQRKVNNSDNESGVMSTGK
;
A
#
# COMPACT_ATOMS: atom_id res chain seq x y z
N MET A 1 -3.39 24.71 0.26
CA MET A 1 -2.69 24.57 -1.05
C MET A 1 -2.63 23.09 -1.44
N TRP A 2 -2.93 22.78 -2.68
CA TRP A 2 -2.81 21.40 -3.20
C TRP A 2 -2.00 21.43 -4.49
N GLY A 3 -0.95 20.62 -4.58
CA GLY A 3 -0.09 20.63 -5.75
C GLY A 3 0.64 19.31 -5.96
N SER A 4 1.11 19.11 -7.20
CA SER A 4 1.91 17.97 -7.61
C SER A 4 2.93 18.45 -8.62
N TYR A 5 4.19 18.48 -8.22
CA TYR A 5 5.28 19.02 -9.02
C TYR A 5 6.29 17.93 -9.32
N ASN A 6 6.64 17.76 -10.57
CA ASN A 6 7.62 16.77 -10.99
C ASN A 6 8.59 17.37 -12.00
N VAL A 7 9.87 17.25 -11.72
CA VAL A 7 10.96 17.60 -12.63
C VAL A 7 11.80 16.36 -12.87
N PHE A 8 12.05 16.04 -14.11
CA PHE A 8 12.91 14.92 -14.47
C PHE A 8 13.82 15.27 -15.63
N GLY A 9 14.99 14.69 -15.64
CA GLY A 9 15.95 14.85 -16.73
C GLY A 9 16.79 13.60 -16.89
N LYS A 10 17.20 13.33 -18.13
CA LYS A 10 18.14 12.27 -18.47
C LYS A 10 19.17 12.78 -19.45
N VAL A 11 20.42 12.45 -19.21
CA VAL A 11 21.54 12.79 -20.08
C VAL A 11 22.27 11.51 -20.47
N ASN A 12 22.41 11.30 -21.77
CA ASN A 12 23.07 10.13 -22.34
C ASN A 12 24.47 10.52 -22.83
N HIS A 13 25.48 9.82 -22.36
CA HIS A 13 26.84 9.97 -22.84
C HIS A 13 27.44 8.61 -23.17
N LYS A 14 27.73 8.36 -24.47
CA LYS A 14 28.27 7.09 -24.97
C LYS A 14 27.44 5.88 -24.51
N LYS A 15 27.96 5.12 -23.55
CA LYS A 15 27.37 3.90 -23.00
C LYS A 15 26.67 4.13 -21.67
N SER A 16 26.58 5.36 -21.22
CA SER A 16 26.04 5.75 -19.91
C SER A 16 24.80 6.63 -20.04
N GLU A 17 23.88 6.46 -19.11
CA GLU A 17 22.73 7.34 -18.88
C GLU A 17 22.77 7.82 -17.43
N PHE A 18 22.68 9.12 -17.22
CA PHE A 18 22.43 9.76 -15.94
C PHE A 18 21.00 10.23 -15.90
N GLY A 19 20.28 9.93 -14.83
CA GLY A 19 18.89 10.34 -14.63
C GLY A 19 18.73 11.05 -13.30
N LEU A 20 17.92 12.10 -13.30
CA LEU A 20 17.45 12.82 -12.12
C LEU A 20 15.94 12.94 -12.21
N SER A 21 15.25 12.64 -11.11
CA SER A 21 13.81 12.89 -10.98
C SER A 21 13.53 13.39 -9.57
N TYR A 22 12.81 14.49 -9.47
CA TYR A 22 12.34 15.04 -8.21
C TYR A 22 10.85 15.29 -8.27
N TYR A 23 10.15 14.75 -7.28
CA TYR A 23 8.72 14.95 -7.05
C TYR A 23 8.49 15.65 -5.73
N MET A 24 7.54 16.59 -5.71
CA MET A 24 7.08 17.31 -4.55
C MET A 24 5.56 17.40 -4.57
N GLY A 25 4.91 17.03 -3.47
CA GLY A 25 3.45 17.00 -3.35
C GLY A 25 2.95 17.65 -2.06
N PRO A 26 2.84 19.00 -2.01
CA PRO A 26 2.20 19.66 -0.88
C PRO A 26 0.69 19.44 -0.88
N ARG A 27 0.13 19.23 0.30
CA ARG A 27 -1.29 19.17 0.60
C ARG A 27 -1.54 19.99 1.87
N ASP A 28 -2.49 20.89 1.84
CA ASP A 28 -2.80 21.80 2.93
C ASP A 28 -4.31 22.00 2.98
N PHE A 29 -4.94 21.47 4.01
CA PHE A 29 -6.38 21.39 4.19
C PHE A 29 -6.78 22.10 5.50
N TYR A 30 -7.80 22.94 5.45
CA TYR A 30 -8.38 23.64 6.59
C TYR A 30 -9.80 23.17 6.92
N GLY A 31 -10.39 22.36 6.06
CA GLY A 31 -11.73 21.80 6.20
C GLY A 31 -11.71 20.29 6.46
N MET A 32 -10.66 19.76 7.09
CA MET A 32 -10.63 18.36 7.50
C MET A 32 -11.31 18.20 8.85
N TYR A 33 -12.23 17.25 8.98
CA TYR A 33 -12.84 16.87 10.25
C TYR A 33 -13.28 15.41 10.23
N ARG A 34 -13.62 14.89 11.41
CA ARG A 34 -14.02 13.50 11.60
C ARG A 34 -15.25 13.42 12.47
N ASP A 35 -16.29 12.72 12.00
CA ASP A 35 -17.37 12.22 12.86
C ASP A 35 -17.09 10.76 13.19
N ASN A 36 -17.31 10.36 14.45
CA ASN A 36 -17.08 9.00 14.88
C ASN A 36 -18.19 8.55 15.85
N GLU A 37 -18.70 7.35 15.66
CA GLU A 37 -19.66 6.69 16.54
C GLU A 37 -19.00 5.45 17.10
N GLU A 38 -18.88 5.34 18.42
CA GLU A 38 -18.17 4.25 19.10
C GLU A 38 -19.07 3.60 20.15
N THR A 39 -18.98 2.28 20.26
CA THR A 39 -19.62 1.54 21.34
C THR A 39 -18.58 0.75 22.09
N PHE A 40 -18.42 1.00 23.37
CA PHE A 40 -17.53 0.29 24.27
C PHE A 40 -18.34 -0.56 25.25
N ARG A 41 -18.02 -1.86 25.32
CA ARG A 41 -18.52 -2.78 26.34
C ARG A 41 -17.36 -3.16 27.22
N LEU A 42 -17.37 -2.68 28.46
CA LEU A 42 -16.30 -2.90 29.41
C LEU A 42 -16.50 -4.19 30.21
N ALA A 43 -15.44 -4.67 30.85
CA ALA A 43 -15.46 -5.94 31.59
C ALA A 43 -16.40 -5.94 32.81
N ASP A 44 -16.72 -4.75 33.36
CA ASP A 44 -17.69 -4.56 34.44
C ASP A 44 -19.17 -4.65 33.97
N GLY A 45 -19.41 -4.91 32.67
CA GLY A 45 -20.72 -5.00 32.04
C GLY A 45 -21.29 -3.65 31.57
N ASN A 46 -20.61 -2.54 31.82
CA ASN A 46 -21.02 -1.22 31.36
C ASN A 46 -20.87 -1.09 29.83
N THR A 47 -21.89 -0.47 29.23
CA THR A 47 -21.85 -0.12 27.80
C THR A 47 -21.93 1.37 27.65
N THR A 48 -20.91 1.94 27.00
CA THR A 48 -20.84 3.36 26.68
C THR A 48 -20.94 3.55 25.17
N GLN A 49 -21.89 4.39 24.73
CA GLN A 49 -22.01 4.81 23.33
C GLN A 49 -21.54 6.25 23.23
N ARG A 50 -20.39 6.45 22.63
CA ARG A 50 -19.74 7.74 22.48
C ARG A 50 -19.84 8.23 21.04
N VAL A 51 -20.26 9.47 20.88
CA VAL A 51 -20.27 10.18 19.59
C VAL A 51 -19.23 11.28 19.61
N GLU A 52 -18.41 11.33 18.56
CA GLU A 52 -17.52 12.44 18.24
C GLU A 52 -18.15 13.25 17.12
N LYS A 53 -18.35 14.54 17.37
CA LYS A 53 -18.71 15.55 16.35
C LYS A 53 -17.51 16.41 16.08
N GLY A 54 -16.93 16.23 14.90
CA GLY A 54 -15.72 16.93 14.50
C GLY A 54 -16.00 18.35 14.02
N GLU A 55 -15.02 19.21 14.27
CA GLU A 55 -14.97 20.56 13.74
C GLU A 55 -13.84 20.68 12.71
N PRO A 56 -13.98 21.58 11.71
CA PRO A 56 -12.92 21.83 10.73
C PRO A 56 -11.58 22.13 11.40
N SER A 57 -10.56 21.42 10.97
CA SER A 57 -9.21 21.51 11.52
C SER A 57 -8.16 21.51 10.40
N HIS A 58 -6.92 21.83 10.79
CA HIS A 58 -5.80 21.95 9.86
C HIS A 58 -5.08 20.62 9.69
N ALA A 59 -4.93 20.20 8.43
CA ALA A 59 -4.08 19.06 8.08
C ALA A 59 -3.11 19.46 6.96
N MET A 60 -1.84 19.19 7.17
CA MET A 60 -0.79 19.46 6.20
C MET A 60 0.06 18.23 5.95
N LEU A 61 0.29 17.95 4.67
CA LEU A 61 1.11 16.84 4.20
C LEU A 61 2.08 17.33 3.13
N PHE A 62 3.36 17.02 3.28
CA PHE A 62 4.39 17.36 2.32
C PHE A 62 5.20 16.12 1.94
N MET A 63 4.96 15.60 0.74
CA MET A 63 5.66 14.43 0.19
C MET A 63 6.81 14.86 -0.72
N GLN A 64 7.95 14.17 -0.60
CA GLN A 64 9.11 14.37 -1.45
C GLN A 64 9.67 13.04 -1.93
N ASN A 65 10.17 13.02 -3.17
CA ASN A 65 10.81 11.86 -3.74
C ASN A 65 11.90 12.28 -4.73
N LEU A 66 13.16 12.05 -4.37
CA LEU A 66 14.32 12.29 -5.23
C LEU A 66 14.86 10.94 -5.71
N ASN A 67 15.08 10.80 -7.02
CA ASN A 67 15.78 9.67 -7.59
C ASN A 67 16.95 10.19 -8.43
N VAL A 68 18.14 9.67 -8.15
CA VAL A 68 19.34 9.87 -8.95
C VAL A 68 19.79 8.51 -9.47
N SER A 69 19.89 8.36 -10.76
CA SER A 69 20.23 7.07 -11.38
C SER A 69 21.41 7.19 -12.33
N TYR A 70 22.22 6.16 -12.32
CA TYR A 70 23.29 5.95 -13.29
C TYR A 70 23.12 4.56 -13.89
N SER A 71 23.20 4.46 -15.21
CA SER A 71 23.18 3.19 -15.93
C SER A 71 24.33 3.13 -16.94
N LEU A 72 25.07 2.04 -16.93
CA LEU A 72 26.19 1.78 -17.84
C LEU A 72 25.93 0.49 -18.60
N GLN A 73 25.68 0.59 -19.91
CA GLN A 73 25.65 -0.53 -20.84
C GLN A 73 27.08 -0.75 -21.37
N ALA A 74 27.95 -1.37 -20.56
CA ALA A 74 29.37 -1.52 -20.87
C ALA A 74 29.58 -2.29 -22.19
N SER A 75 28.74 -3.29 -22.45
CA SER A 75 28.65 -4.04 -23.71
C SER A 75 27.21 -4.44 -23.99
N LYS A 76 26.93 -5.08 -25.14
CA LYS A 76 25.60 -5.68 -25.42
C LYS A 76 25.18 -6.73 -24.37
N ASN A 77 26.13 -7.23 -23.61
CA ASN A 77 25.92 -8.31 -22.65
C ASN A 77 26.01 -7.89 -21.18
N SER A 78 26.43 -6.66 -20.88
CA SER A 78 26.70 -6.22 -19.51
C SER A 78 26.01 -4.89 -19.20
N LEU A 79 25.14 -4.90 -18.19
CA LEU A 79 24.45 -3.74 -17.65
C LEU A 79 24.83 -3.57 -16.16
N PHE A 80 25.31 -2.40 -15.80
CA PHE A 80 25.40 -1.94 -14.43
C PHE A 80 24.42 -0.78 -14.21
N SER A 81 23.76 -0.72 -13.06
CA SER A 81 22.89 0.40 -12.70
C SER A 81 23.00 0.68 -11.20
N ALA A 82 23.13 1.94 -10.85
CA ALA A 82 23.07 2.42 -9.49
C ALA A 82 21.95 3.47 -9.38
N THR A 83 21.10 3.35 -8.37
CA THR A 83 20.01 4.28 -8.14
C THR A 83 19.98 4.67 -6.67
N PHE A 84 20.19 5.94 -6.39
CA PHE A 84 19.93 6.53 -5.09
C PHE A 84 18.51 7.09 -5.07
N ARG A 85 17.75 6.75 -4.03
CA ARG A 85 16.40 7.27 -3.79
C ARG A 85 16.35 7.90 -2.40
N LEU A 86 15.81 9.10 -2.32
CA LEU A 86 15.48 9.75 -1.06
C LEU A 86 13.98 10.04 -1.07
N ARG A 87 13.26 9.34 -0.23
CA ARG A 87 11.83 9.55 -0.04
C ARG A 87 11.58 10.15 1.33
N GLY A 88 10.64 11.06 1.42
CA GLY A 88 10.26 11.65 2.68
C GLY A 88 8.82 12.12 2.67
N ASN A 89 8.26 12.11 3.85
CA ASN A 89 6.94 12.67 4.15
C ASN A 89 7.05 13.48 5.42
N ASN A 90 6.42 14.64 5.45
CA ASN A 90 6.30 15.48 6.62
C ASN A 90 4.83 15.91 6.78
N GLN A 91 4.25 15.59 7.92
CA GLN A 91 2.92 15.98 8.35
C GLN A 91 3.08 16.83 9.62
N PRO A 92 3.35 18.14 9.50
CA PRO A 92 3.54 19.00 10.66
C PRO A 92 2.26 19.21 11.46
N ASN A 93 1.11 19.06 10.80
CA ASN A 93 -0.21 19.12 11.40
C ASN A 93 -1.08 18.03 10.75
N TRP A 94 -1.73 17.25 11.58
CA TRP A 94 -2.81 16.33 11.20
C TRP A 94 -3.76 16.29 12.38
N ASP A 95 -4.57 17.34 12.46
CA ASP A 95 -5.32 17.65 13.66
C ASP A 95 -6.79 17.30 13.47
N TYR A 96 -7.38 16.73 14.52
CA TYR A 96 -8.81 16.62 14.70
C TYR A 96 -9.19 17.30 16.00
N GLN A 97 -10.32 17.99 15.98
CA GLN A 97 -10.91 18.61 17.15
C GLN A 97 -12.44 18.53 17.07
N GLY A 98 -13.10 18.60 18.18
CA GLY A 98 -14.54 18.55 18.26
C GLY A 98 -15.04 18.26 19.67
N VAL A 99 -16.25 17.75 19.76
CA VAL A 99 -16.88 17.38 21.02
C VAL A 99 -17.20 15.89 21.05
N LEU A 100 -17.04 15.31 22.22
CA LEU A 100 -17.47 13.95 22.56
C LEU A 100 -18.67 14.06 23.50
N TYR A 101 -19.67 13.21 23.28
CA TYR A 101 -20.80 13.07 24.20
C TYR A 101 -21.30 11.63 24.22
N ASN A 102 -21.96 11.26 25.31
CA ASN A 102 -22.65 9.97 25.41
C ASN A 102 -24.04 10.08 24.77
N VAL A 103 -24.43 9.14 23.95
CA VAL A 103 -25.76 9.13 23.29
C VAL A 103 -26.91 9.21 24.28
N ASN A 104 -26.75 8.67 25.50
CA ASN A 104 -27.76 8.70 26.56
C ASN A 104 -27.71 9.95 27.45
N ASP A 105 -26.68 10.77 27.29
CA ASP A 105 -26.49 12.00 28.08
C ASP A 105 -25.72 13.01 27.24
N GLU A 106 -26.44 13.85 26.52
CA GLU A 106 -25.88 14.90 25.67
C GLU A 106 -25.57 16.20 26.47
N THR A 107 -25.76 16.21 27.80
CA THR A 107 -25.56 17.41 28.63
C THR A 107 -24.06 17.64 28.87
N ASP A 108 -23.26 16.58 29.00
CA ASP A 108 -21.82 16.64 29.26
C ASP A 108 -21.04 16.54 27.96
N MET A 109 -20.88 17.67 27.25
CA MET A 109 -20.06 17.76 26.06
C MET A 109 -18.59 17.93 26.43
N VAL A 110 -17.80 16.91 26.20
CA VAL A 110 -16.35 16.87 26.42
C VAL A 110 -15.63 17.41 25.18
N ASN A 111 -14.84 18.46 25.34
CA ASN A 111 -13.98 18.94 24.24
C ASN A 111 -12.86 17.94 23.99
N MET A 112 -12.63 17.61 22.71
CA MET A 112 -11.60 16.70 22.27
C MET A 112 -10.62 17.39 21.31
N ILE A 113 -9.33 17.12 21.52
CA ILE A 113 -8.23 17.51 20.65
C ILE A 113 -7.37 16.28 20.38
N ASP A 114 -7.11 15.97 19.11
CA ASP A 114 -6.22 14.90 18.67
C ASP A 114 -5.25 15.47 17.63
N ARG A 115 -4.05 15.84 18.05
CA ARG A 115 -3.02 16.46 17.23
C ARG A 115 -1.90 15.48 16.95
N THR A 116 -1.60 15.28 15.67
CA THR A 116 -0.54 14.36 15.25
C THR A 116 0.46 15.07 14.34
N LYS A 117 1.75 14.90 14.64
CA LYS A 117 2.88 15.31 13.81
C LYS A 117 3.68 14.09 13.43
N ASN A 118 3.76 13.80 12.15
CA ASN A 118 4.49 12.65 11.65
C ASN A 118 5.52 13.09 10.61
N SER A 119 6.69 12.51 10.65
CA SER A 119 7.68 12.66 9.59
C SER A 119 8.48 11.40 9.42
N TRP A 120 8.77 11.05 8.18
CA TRP A 120 9.73 10.00 7.90
C TRP A 120 10.63 10.35 6.71
N THR A 121 11.83 9.82 6.74
CA THR A 121 12.82 9.98 5.68
C THR A 121 13.47 8.63 5.40
N ARG A 122 13.56 8.26 4.12
CA ARG A 122 14.04 6.95 3.68
C ARG A 122 15.01 7.07 2.51
N PRO A 123 16.31 7.31 2.76
CA PRO A 123 17.34 7.12 1.75
C PRO A 123 17.55 5.62 1.46
N SER A 124 17.74 5.28 0.18
CA SER A 124 18.12 3.94 -0.26
C SER A 124 19.06 3.98 -1.45
N LEU A 125 20.02 3.05 -1.48
CA LEU A 125 20.93 2.82 -2.59
C LEU A 125 20.68 1.43 -3.17
N ASP A 126 20.40 1.38 -4.47
CA ASP A 126 20.09 0.17 -5.23
C ASP A 126 21.16 -0.03 -6.29
N LEU A 127 21.98 -1.05 -6.11
CA LEU A 127 23.01 -1.48 -7.05
C LEU A 127 22.55 -2.71 -7.80
N TYR A 128 22.62 -2.67 -9.10
CA TYR A 128 22.17 -3.75 -9.99
C TYR A 128 23.26 -4.07 -11.01
N TYR A 129 23.55 -5.34 -11.19
CA TYR A 129 24.43 -5.83 -12.23
C TYR A 129 23.82 -7.02 -12.95
N GLN A 130 23.85 -7.00 -14.29
CA GLN A 130 23.40 -8.08 -15.14
C GLN A 130 24.46 -8.40 -16.18
N GLN A 131 24.76 -9.69 -16.32
CA GLN A 131 25.70 -10.21 -17.31
C GLN A 131 25.03 -11.32 -18.13
N ASN A 132 24.91 -11.10 -19.44
CA ASN A 132 24.56 -12.15 -20.38
C ASN A 132 25.84 -12.91 -20.78
N LEU A 133 25.85 -14.20 -20.50
CA LEU A 133 26.96 -15.10 -20.79
C LEU A 133 26.73 -15.82 -22.12
N LYS A 134 27.74 -16.56 -22.60
CA LYS A 134 27.63 -17.45 -23.77
C LYS A 134 26.50 -18.48 -23.54
N LYS A 135 26.02 -19.11 -24.64
CA LYS A 135 24.98 -20.15 -24.62
C LYS A 135 23.66 -19.71 -23.93
N LYS A 136 23.24 -18.44 -24.11
CA LYS A 136 21.97 -17.87 -23.60
C LYS A 136 21.80 -18.01 -22.08
N GLN A 137 22.83 -17.69 -21.32
CA GLN A 137 22.80 -17.64 -19.86
C GLN A 137 22.77 -16.19 -19.40
N THR A 138 22.16 -15.91 -18.25
CA THR A 138 22.12 -14.58 -17.64
C THR A 138 22.38 -14.72 -16.15
N LEU A 139 23.28 -13.89 -15.63
CA LEU A 139 23.50 -13.66 -14.20
C LEU A 139 22.99 -12.29 -13.84
N VAL A 140 22.30 -12.19 -12.70
CA VAL A 140 21.79 -10.95 -12.15
C VAL A 140 22.18 -10.87 -10.68
N PHE A 141 22.67 -9.71 -10.27
CA PHE A 141 22.95 -9.38 -8.87
C PHE A 141 22.25 -8.05 -8.55
N ASN A 142 21.60 -8.00 -7.40
CA ASN A 142 21.00 -6.78 -6.88
C ASN A 142 21.30 -6.64 -5.39
N LEU A 143 21.77 -5.47 -4.99
CA LEU A 143 22.04 -5.12 -3.60
C LEU A 143 21.32 -3.81 -3.30
N VAL A 144 20.48 -3.81 -2.26
CA VAL A 144 19.73 -2.61 -1.84
C VAL A 144 19.94 -2.37 -0.36
N GLY A 145 20.56 -1.24 -0.02
CA GLY A 145 20.64 -0.73 1.34
C GLY A 145 19.58 0.35 1.56
N THR A 146 18.87 0.29 2.68
CA THR A 146 17.85 1.26 3.06
C THR A 146 18.00 1.65 4.52
N TYR A 147 17.93 2.94 4.81
CA TYR A 147 17.73 3.48 6.14
C TYR A 147 16.38 4.15 6.21
N ASN A 148 15.61 3.89 7.25
CA ASN A 148 14.35 4.57 7.52
C ASN A 148 14.41 5.24 8.89
N ARG A 149 14.10 6.52 8.95
CA ARG A 149 13.91 7.27 10.18
C ARG A 149 12.49 7.80 10.23
N GLU A 150 11.79 7.48 11.29
CA GLU A 150 10.41 7.89 11.51
C GLU A 150 10.28 8.59 12.85
N LYS A 151 9.55 9.70 12.87
CA LYS A 151 9.19 10.45 14.08
C LYS A 151 7.69 10.64 14.10
N SER A 152 7.08 10.33 15.23
CA SER A 152 5.66 10.57 15.48
C SER A 152 5.50 11.23 16.84
N HIS A 153 4.71 12.27 16.89
CA HIS A 153 4.31 12.95 18.13
C HIS A 153 2.80 13.12 18.09
N ARG A 154 2.11 12.66 19.13
CA ARG A 154 0.66 12.76 19.25
C ARG A 154 0.29 13.30 20.60
N ILE A 155 -0.57 14.31 20.61
CA ILE A 155 -1.25 14.84 21.79
C ILE A 155 -2.74 14.52 21.64
N TYR A 156 -3.30 13.83 22.63
CA TYR A 156 -4.73 13.57 22.71
C TYR A 156 -5.26 14.07 24.04
N GLN A 157 -6.25 14.95 24.01
CA GLN A 157 -6.80 15.60 25.21
C GLN A 157 -8.32 15.56 25.19
N GLU A 158 -8.90 15.29 26.37
CA GLU A 158 -10.33 15.42 26.66
C GLU A 158 -10.48 16.38 27.83
N SER A 159 -11.35 17.40 27.72
CA SER A 159 -11.62 18.34 28.77
C SER A 159 -13.11 18.68 28.90
N LEU A 160 -13.60 18.79 30.14
CA LEU A 160 -14.97 19.17 30.47
C LEU A 160 -14.93 20.41 31.37
N HIS A 161 -15.67 21.48 31.01
CA HIS A 161 -15.72 22.74 31.76
C HIS A 161 -14.33 23.29 32.16
N ASN A 162 -13.33 23.16 31.29
CA ASN A 162 -11.92 23.50 31.49
C ASN A 162 -11.14 22.59 32.47
N GLU A 163 -11.75 21.51 32.98
CA GLU A 163 -11.01 20.47 33.69
C GLU A 163 -10.48 19.43 32.68
N MET A 164 -9.19 19.09 32.80
CA MET A 164 -8.56 18.07 31.99
C MET A 164 -8.93 16.67 32.48
N LEU A 165 -9.68 15.91 31.68
CA LEU A 165 -10.06 14.54 31.98
C LEU A 165 -9.02 13.52 31.48
N THR A 166 -8.44 13.81 30.32
CA THR A 166 -7.45 12.93 29.69
C THR A 166 -6.39 13.79 29.02
N ASP A 167 -5.11 13.50 29.26
CA ASP A 167 -3.97 14.13 28.61
C ASP A 167 -2.94 13.06 28.25
N ILE A 168 -2.85 12.75 26.96
CA ILE A 168 -1.96 11.71 26.43
C ILE A 168 -0.96 12.37 25.50
N ASN A 169 0.32 12.15 25.79
CA ASN A 169 1.43 12.61 24.98
C ASN A 169 2.29 11.41 24.59
N ASN A 170 2.28 11.05 23.30
CA ASN A 170 3.01 9.93 22.75
C ASN A 170 4.07 10.41 21.78
N ASP A 171 5.34 10.18 22.12
CA ASP A 171 6.48 10.39 21.22
C ASP A 171 7.09 9.06 20.78
N VAL A 172 7.31 8.91 19.48
CA VAL A 172 7.98 7.74 18.92
C VAL A 172 9.09 8.16 17.97
N LEU A 173 10.28 7.62 18.18
CA LEU A 173 11.41 7.73 17.27
C LEU A 173 11.81 6.33 16.82
N GLY A 174 11.69 6.03 15.54
CA GLY A 174 12.11 4.77 14.94
C GLY A 174 13.28 4.96 13.99
N ASN A 175 14.25 4.05 14.09
CA ASN A 175 15.36 3.93 13.17
C ASN A 175 15.45 2.49 12.68
N LYS A 176 15.33 2.26 11.38
CA LYS A 176 15.43 0.94 10.76
C LYS A 176 16.48 0.93 9.67
N TYR A 177 17.34 -0.06 9.71
CA TYR A 177 18.33 -0.37 8.68
C TYR A 177 17.95 -1.68 8.00
N SER A 178 18.08 -1.73 6.68
CA SER A 178 17.76 -2.92 5.90
C SER A 178 18.76 -3.12 4.78
N LEU A 179 19.17 -4.36 4.58
CA LEU A 179 20.01 -4.78 3.47
C LEU A 179 19.35 -5.96 2.75
N ILE A 180 19.16 -5.82 1.44
CA ILE A 180 18.63 -6.86 0.55
C ILE A 180 19.72 -7.24 -0.42
N GLY A 181 20.09 -8.53 -0.44
CA GLY A 181 20.94 -9.13 -1.46
C GLY A 181 20.18 -10.16 -2.27
N GLU A 182 20.22 -10.07 -3.60
CA GLU A 182 19.60 -11.04 -4.52
C GLU A 182 20.54 -11.42 -5.63
N ALA A 183 20.61 -12.72 -5.94
CA ALA A 183 21.33 -13.28 -7.09
C ALA A 183 20.42 -14.23 -7.87
N ILE A 184 20.43 -14.10 -9.21
CA ILE A 184 19.63 -14.95 -10.10
C ILE A 184 20.52 -15.45 -11.24
N TYR A 185 20.41 -16.74 -11.51
CA TYR A 185 20.94 -17.39 -12.71
C TYR A 185 19.78 -17.88 -13.58
N GLU A 186 19.79 -17.54 -14.85
CA GLU A 186 18.82 -18.02 -15.84
C GLU A 186 19.56 -18.67 -17.01
N LYS A 187 19.09 -19.86 -17.42
CA LYS A 187 19.51 -20.57 -18.61
C LYS A 187 18.34 -20.71 -19.55
N GLN A 188 18.46 -20.13 -20.75
CA GLN A 188 17.51 -20.33 -21.82
C GLN A 188 17.94 -21.51 -22.69
N PHE A 189 17.00 -22.41 -23.01
CA PHE A 189 17.16 -23.54 -23.88
C PHE A 189 16.58 -23.25 -25.28
N SER A 190 16.52 -24.26 -26.14
CA SER A 190 15.80 -24.17 -27.40
C SER A 190 14.30 -24.02 -27.22
N LYS A 191 13.60 -23.52 -28.24
CA LYS A 191 12.12 -23.38 -28.25
C LYS A 191 11.53 -22.50 -27.17
N GLY A 192 12.31 -21.53 -26.63
CA GLY A 192 11.81 -20.57 -25.63
C GLY A 192 11.74 -21.08 -24.17
N ASN A 193 12.19 -22.31 -23.93
CA ASN A 193 12.26 -22.85 -22.56
C ASN A 193 13.37 -22.19 -21.77
N ALA A 194 13.17 -22.02 -20.45
CA ALA A 194 14.18 -21.47 -19.56
C ALA A 194 14.07 -22.06 -18.15
N LEU A 195 15.21 -22.18 -17.49
CA LEU A 195 15.31 -22.55 -16.09
C LEU A 195 16.01 -21.42 -15.34
N SER A 196 15.43 -21.01 -14.24
CA SER A 196 15.95 -19.96 -13.38
C SER A 196 16.15 -20.47 -11.97
N PHE A 197 17.26 -20.09 -11.35
CA PHE A 197 17.55 -20.28 -9.92
C PHE A 197 17.85 -18.93 -9.31
N GLY A 198 17.41 -18.71 -8.09
CA GLY A 198 17.73 -17.47 -7.40
C GLY A 198 17.74 -17.66 -5.89
N LEU A 199 18.49 -16.78 -5.25
CA LEU A 199 18.52 -16.61 -3.81
C LEU A 199 18.38 -15.12 -3.47
N LYS A 200 17.64 -14.86 -2.41
CA LYS A 200 17.46 -13.52 -1.86
C LYS A 200 17.54 -13.58 -0.34
N HIS A 201 18.24 -12.65 0.25
CA HIS A 201 18.24 -12.45 1.70
C HIS A 201 17.97 -11.00 2.03
N THR A 202 17.06 -10.77 2.98
CA THR A 202 16.76 -9.47 3.56
C THR A 202 17.10 -9.52 5.04
N GLN A 203 17.97 -8.63 5.50
CA GLN A 203 18.31 -8.44 6.89
C GLN A 203 17.84 -7.05 7.31
N SER A 204 17.07 -6.96 8.40
CA SER A 204 16.59 -5.71 8.98
C SER A 204 16.91 -5.61 10.45
N TYR A 205 17.31 -4.43 10.87
CA TYR A 205 17.53 -4.07 12.26
C TYR A 205 16.76 -2.81 12.57
N SER A 206 15.95 -2.80 13.65
CA SER A 206 15.17 -1.65 14.09
C SER A 206 15.48 -1.31 15.54
N ASN A 207 15.61 -0.01 15.81
CA ASN A 207 15.73 0.56 17.15
C ASN A 207 14.68 1.64 17.30
N ASN A 208 13.71 1.42 18.20
CA ASN A 208 12.59 2.33 18.41
C ASN A 208 12.55 2.78 19.86
N GLU A 209 12.33 4.07 20.05
CA GLU A 209 12.16 4.75 21.33
C GLU A 209 10.71 5.20 21.44
N TYR A 210 10.05 4.80 22.53
CA TYR A 210 8.68 5.19 22.86
C TYR A 210 8.67 5.97 24.17
N ARG A 211 8.02 7.11 24.17
CA ARG A 211 7.86 8.02 25.32
C ARG A 211 6.37 8.35 25.47
N ASN A 212 5.69 7.66 26.38
CA ASN A 212 4.24 7.72 26.56
C ASN A 212 3.86 7.60 28.06
N GLY A 213 4.45 8.44 28.87
CA GLY A 213 4.39 8.33 30.34
C GLY A 213 5.43 7.37 30.93
N HIS A 214 5.82 6.35 30.16
CA HIS A 214 6.96 5.48 30.44
C HIS A 214 7.93 5.50 29.26
N ASN A 215 9.20 5.23 29.53
CA ASN A 215 10.26 5.19 28.52
C ASN A 215 10.56 3.76 28.12
N TYR A 216 10.29 3.39 26.87
CA TYR A 216 10.59 2.08 26.34
C TYR A 216 11.51 2.17 25.11
N ASP A 217 12.56 1.37 25.12
CA ASP A 217 13.45 1.22 23.98
C ASP A 217 13.39 -0.24 23.49
N THR A 218 13.11 -0.43 22.20
CA THR A 218 13.05 -1.75 21.60
C THR A 218 14.09 -1.90 20.52
N ARG A 219 14.77 -3.04 20.50
CA ARG A 219 15.71 -3.44 19.45
C ARG A 219 15.23 -4.73 18.85
N MET A 220 15.00 -4.70 17.55
CA MET A 220 14.44 -5.83 16.82
C MET A 220 15.34 -6.21 15.64
N ASN A 221 15.50 -7.49 15.43
CA ASN A 221 16.31 -8.06 14.35
C ASN A 221 15.48 -9.08 13.58
N GLN A 222 15.40 -8.92 12.25
CA GLN A 222 14.57 -9.75 11.39
C GLN A 222 15.36 -10.17 10.15
N GLY A 223 15.28 -11.45 9.81
CA GLY A 223 15.88 -12.00 8.61
C GLY A 223 14.87 -12.80 7.77
N ASN A 224 14.89 -12.58 6.47
CA ASN A 224 14.08 -13.33 5.51
C ASN A 224 14.96 -13.83 4.36
N SER A 225 15.12 -15.16 4.27
CA SER A 225 15.87 -15.81 3.19
C SER A 225 14.90 -16.54 2.26
N TYR A 226 15.14 -16.43 0.97
CA TYR A 226 14.31 -16.99 -0.09
C TYR A 226 15.21 -17.63 -1.16
N ILE A 227 14.99 -18.91 -1.42
CA ILE A 227 15.67 -19.65 -2.50
C ILE A 227 14.60 -20.20 -3.42
N PHE A 228 14.76 -20.05 -4.73
CA PHE A 228 13.77 -20.52 -5.69
C PHE A 228 14.36 -21.19 -6.92
N SER A 229 13.57 -22.06 -7.52
CA SER A 229 13.75 -22.57 -8.86
C SER A 229 12.46 -22.38 -9.66
N GLU A 230 12.59 -21.98 -10.91
CA GLU A 230 11.46 -21.78 -11.83
C GLU A 230 11.79 -22.27 -13.22
N TYR A 231 10.93 -23.12 -13.76
CA TYR A 231 10.98 -23.56 -15.14
C TYR A 231 9.87 -22.91 -15.96
N ARG A 232 10.24 -22.32 -17.09
CA ARG A 232 9.33 -21.77 -18.10
C ARG A 232 9.44 -22.59 -19.37
N GLY A 233 8.30 -23.00 -19.95
CA GLY A 233 8.25 -23.75 -21.19
C GLY A 233 7.07 -23.36 -22.07
N LYS A 234 7.11 -23.86 -23.31
CA LYS A 234 6.05 -23.68 -24.30
C LYS A 234 5.78 -24.98 -25.04
N ILE A 235 4.51 -25.37 -25.11
CA ILE A 235 4.01 -26.51 -25.87
C ILE A 235 2.88 -26.03 -26.77
N ASN A 236 3.12 -25.91 -28.07
CA ASN A 236 2.15 -25.35 -29.02
C ASN A 236 1.61 -23.99 -28.60
N LYS A 237 0.31 -23.93 -28.24
CA LYS A 237 -0.43 -22.73 -27.81
C LYS A 237 -0.40 -22.53 -26.30
N LEU A 238 0.22 -23.42 -25.53
CA LEU A 238 0.32 -23.37 -24.09
C LEU A 238 1.71 -22.90 -23.66
N ASP A 239 1.81 -21.70 -23.08
CA ASP A 239 2.97 -21.24 -22.32
C ASP A 239 2.74 -21.58 -20.83
N TYR A 240 3.73 -22.19 -20.18
CA TYR A 240 3.63 -22.57 -18.78
C TYR A 240 4.87 -22.16 -17.99
N ARG A 241 4.65 -21.86 -16.71
CA ARG A 241 5.69 -21.53 -15.77
C ARG A 241 5.40 -22.24 -14.45
N LEU A 242 6.35 -23.04 -13.99
CA LEU A 242 6.28 -23.80 -12.75
C LEU A 242 7.44 -23.40 -11.86
N GLY A 243 7.17 -23.06 -10.62
CA GLY A 243 8.18 -22.63 -9.67
C GLY A 243 7.94 -23.21 -8.28
N ILE A 244 9.03 -23.37 -7.57
CA ILE A 244 9.03 -23.75 -6.17
C ILE A 244 10.05 -22.89 -5.44
N SER A 245 9.73 -22.49 -4.21
CA SER A 245 10.67 -21.77 -3.37
C SER A 245 10.62 -22.24 -1.91
N LEU A 246 11.74 -22.08 -1.25
CA LEU A 246 11.89 -22.27 0.19
C LEU A 246 12.17 -20.91 0.80
N THR A 247 11.39 -20.54 1.82
CA THR A 247 11.59 -19.35 2.62
C THR A 247 11.96 -19.71 4.05
N ARG A 248 12.88 -18.95 4.62
CA ARG A 248 13.21 -18.98 6.05
C ARG A 248 13.01 -17.58 6.61
N PHE A 249 12.13 -17.46 7.57
CA PHE A 249 11.92 -16.25 8.37
C PHE A 249 12.49 -16.44 9.76
N TYR A 250 13.17 -15.42 10.28
CA TYR A 250 13.52 -15.37 11.69
C TYR A 250 13.32 -13.95 12.24
N TYR A 251 13.02 -13.88 13.53
CA TYR A 251 12.80 -12.66 14.28
C TYR A 251 13.32 -12.81 15.70
N ASN A 252 13.88 -11.72 16.25
CA ASN A 252 14.33 -11.62 17.64
C ASN A 252 14.13 -10.18 18.13
N GLN A 253 13.67 -10.01 19.36
CA GLN A 253 13.53 -8.72 20.06
C GLN A 253 14.37 -8.77 21.34
N SER A 254 15.19 -7.72 21.62
CA SER A 254 15.94 -7.62 22.87
C SER A 254 14.99 -7.45 24.07
N GLY A 255 15.28 -8.17 25.14
CA GLY A 255 14.43 -8.21 26.35
C GLY A 255 13.27 -9.19 26.28
N ASN A 256 13.15 -9.94 25.18
CA ASN A 256 12.24 -11.08 25.04
C ASN A 256 13.04 -12.30 24.60
N ASP A 257 12.96 -13.41 25.33
CA ASP A 257 13.66 -14.66 25.01
C ASP A 257 13.07 -15.39 23.80
N ASP A 258 11.93 -14.92 23.28
CA ASP A 258 11.23 -15.52 22.15
C ASP A 258 11.89 -15.15 20.81
N SER A 259 12.60 -16.12 20.25
CA SER A 259 13.03 -16.06 18.84
C SER A 259 12.13 -16.96 17.99
N SER A 260 11.50 -16.39 16.95
CA SER A 260 10.69 -17.18 16.02
C SER A 260 11.51 -17.56 14.78
N LYS A 261 11.53 -18.86 14.46
CA LYS A 261 12.11 -19.37 13.20
C LYS A 261 11.07 -20.21 12.47
N LYS A 262 10.83 -19.92 11.21
CA LYS A 262 9.88 -20.67 10.37
C LYS A 262 10.41 -20.93 8.97
N TYR A 263 10.16 -22.12 8.47
CA TYR A 263 10.46 -22.53 7.08
C TYR A 263 9.17 -22.83 6.35
N ASN A 264 9.06 -22.38 5.10
CA ASN A 264 7.89 -22.61 4.27
C ASN A 264 8.30 -22.98 2.85
N VAL A 265 7.54 -23.89 2.24
CA VAL A 265 7.66 -24.25 0.83
C VAL A 265 6.53 -23.59 0.05
N ASN A 266 6.86 -22.85 -0.99
CA ASN A 266 5.92 -22.01 -1.73
C ASN A 266 5.93 -22.40 -3.22
N PRO A 267 5.03 -23.31 -3.66
CA PRO A 267 4.84 -23.63 -5.07
C PRO A 267 4.10 -22.51 -5.79
N LYS A 268 4.39 -22.34 -7.09
CA LYS A 268 3.63 -21.48 -7.98
C LYS A 268 3.51 -22.08 -9.37
N ALA A 269 2.38 -21.82 -10.04
CA ALA A 269 2.13 -22.24 -11.41
C ALA A 269 1.45 -21.11 -12.18
N THR A 270 1.80 -20.96 -13.46
CA THR A 270 1.09 -20.10 -14.40
C THR A 270 0.94 -20.87 -15.72
N LEU A 271 -0.30 -20.97 -16.20
CA LEU A 271 -0.62 -21.52 -17.50
C LEU A 271 -1.26 -20.43 -18.34
N HIS A 272 -0.80 -20.26 -19.58
CA HIS A 272 -1.33 -19.29 -20.51
C HIS A 272 -1.62 -20.00 -21.82
N TYR A 273 -2.89 -20.17 -22.16
CA TYR A 273 -3.33 -20.82 -23.39
C TYR A 273 -3.89 -19.80 -24.38
N THR A 274 -3.25 -19.70 -25.54
CA THR A 274 -3.66 -18.82 -26.62
C THR A 274 -4.62 -19.54 -27.56
N PHE A 275 -5.91 -19.22 -27.53
CA PHE A 275 -6.90 -19.82 -28.44
C PHE A 275 -6.70 -19.33 -29.87
N SER A 276 -6.53 -18.00 -30.01
CA SER A 276 -6.35 -17.30 -31.27
C SER A 276 -5.49 -16.05 -31.08
N GLU A 277 -5.18 -15.32 -32.14
CA GLU A 277 -4.51 -14.00 -32.06
C GLU A 277 -5.32 -12.97 -31.23
N ASN A 278 -6.60 -13.25 -31.05
CA ASN A 278 -7.54 -12.33 -30.41
C ASN A 278 -7.95 -12.75 -28.99
N SER A 279 -7.57 -13.95 -28.53
CA SER A 279 -8.05 -14.44 -27.23
C SER A 279 -7.09 -15.41 -26.54
N TYR A 280 -7.02 -15.28 -25.23
CA TYR A 280 -6.28 -16.20 -24.36
C TYR A 280 -6.98 -16.44 -23.02
N LEU A 281 -6.62 -17.54 -22.40
CA LEU A 281 -6.94 -17.88 -21.01
C LEU A 281 -5.66 -17.99 -20.22
N ARG A 282 -5.57 -17.35 -19.09
CA ARG A 282 -4.45 -17.45 -18.15
C ARG A 282 -4.93 -17.88 -16.79
N TRP A 283 -4.40 -18.98 -16.30
CA TRP A 283 -4.55 -19.42 -14.93
C TRP A 283 -3.24 -19.23 -14.18
N LYS A 284 -3.33 -18.72 -12.94
CA LYS A 284 -2.21 -18.56 -12.02
C LYS A 284 -2.61 -19.13 -10.68
N ALA A 285 -1.72 -19.93 -10.07
CA ALA A 285 -1.84 -20.38 -8.68
C ALA A 285 -0.51 -20.17 -7.98
N GLU A 286 -0.56 -19.67 -6.76
CA GLU A 286 0.62 -19.44 -5.95
C GLU A 286 0.34 -19.66 -4.47
N VAL A 287 1.34 -20.19 -3.78
CA VAL A 287 1.40 -20.26 -2.33
C VAL A 287 2.56 -19.37 -1.91
N PHE A 288 2.33 -18.50 -0.95
CA PHE A 288 3.37 -17.64 -0.38
C PHE A 288 3.13 -17.48 1.12
N ASN A 289 4.15 -17.07 1.86
CA ASN A 289 4.00 -16.79 3.28
C ASN A 289 3.92 -15.28 3.54
N ALA A 290 3.09 -14.91 4.49
CA ALA A 290 3.06 -13.59 5.10
C ALA A 290 3.71 -13.65 6.48
N THR A 291 4.54 -12.66 6.78
CA THR A 291 5.25 -12.54 8.06
C THR A 291 4.66 -11.40 8.88
N PRO A 292 4.68 -11.48 10.22
CA PRO A 292 4.31 -10.37 11.06
C PRO A 292 5.16 -9.14 10.73
N SER A 293 4.58 -7.95 10.79
CA SER A 293 5.34 -6.70 10.77
C SER A 293 6.08 -6.49 12.09
N LEU A 294 7.20 -5.77 12.05
CA LEU A 294 7.93 -5.44 13.28
C LEU A 294 7.07 -4.64 14.27
N SER A 295 6.16 -3.79 13.75
CA SER A 295 5.23 -3.03 14.57
C SER A 295 4.23 -3.91 15.33
N ASN A 296 3.74 -4.99 14.70
CA ASN A 296 2.78 -5.90 15.34
C ASN A 296 3.43 -6.81 16.38
N LEU A 297 4.73 -7.06 16.25
CA LEU A 297 5.52 -7.88 17.18
C LEU A 297 6.00 -7.11 18.42
N SER A 298 5.92 -5.77 18.41
CA SER A 298 6.39 -4.94 19.54
C SER A 298 5.54 -5.16 20.78
N ALA A 299 6.14 -5.56 21.89
CA ALA A 299 5.46 -5.76 23.17
C ALA A 299 5.10 -4.44 23.90
N ILE A 300 5.31 -3.29 23.25
CA ILE A 300 5.05 -1.97 23.82
C ILE A 300 3.55 -1.70 23.87
N GLU A 301 3.14 -1.10 24.98
CA GLU A 301 1.79 -0.61 25.17
C GLU A 301 1.72 0.91 24.94
N GLN A 302 0.72 1.35 24.19
CA GLN A 302 0.43 2.76 23.91
C GLN A 302 -1.01 3.10 24.25
N THR A 303 -1.23 4.13 25.05
CA THR A 303 -2.56 4.66 25.30
C THR A 303 -3.08 5.39 24.08
N ILE A 304 -4.30 5.06 23.65
CA ILE A 304 -4.97 5.65 22.48
C ILE A 304 -5.92 6.76 22.91
N ASP A 305 -6.79 6.47 23.88
CA ASP A 305 -7.76 7.39 24.48
C ASP A 305 -8.15 6.92 25.90
N SER A 306 -9.18 7.52 26.48
CA SER A 306 -9.66 7.20 27.83
C SER A 306 -10.08 5.73 28.01
N PHE A 307 -10.52 5.04 26.93
CA PHE A 307 -11.01 3.65 26.96
C PHE A 307 -10.06 2.64 26.36
N GLN A 308 -9.10 3.05 25.52
CA GLN A 308 -8.37 2.14 24.64
C GLN A 308 -6.86 2.25 24.81
N ILE A 309 -6.22 1.09 24.79
CA ILE A 309 -4.76 0.93 24.68
C ILE A 309 -4.44 0.07 23.46
N ARG A 310 -3.26 0.23 22.90
CA ARG A 310 -2.73 -0.62 21.84
C ARG A 310 -1.48 -1.33 22.32
N ARG A 311 -1.41 -2.63 22.06
CA ARG A 311 -0.27 -3.47 22.40
C ARG A 311 0.00 -4.45 21.26
N GLY A 312 1.26 -4.60 20.83
CA GLY A 312 1.62 -5.63 19.87
C GLY A 312 1.66 -7.02 20.51
N ASN A 313 1.82 -8.05 19.69
CA ASN A 313 1.88 -9.44 20.13
C ASN A 313 3.16 -10.10 19.62
N PRO A 314 4.18 -10.32 20.47
CA PRO A 314 5.45 -10.96 20.07
C PRO A 314 5.30 -12.42 19.68
N ASN A 315 4.18 -13.07 20.04
CA ASN A 315 3.90 -14.49 19.76
C ASN A 315 3.33 -14.75 18.35
N LEU A 316 3.15 -13.70 17.55
CA LEU A 316 2.63 -13.83 16.20
C LEU A 316 3.51 -14.72 15.31
N LYS A 317 2.84 -15.61 14.57
CA LYS A 317 3.50 -16.55 13.67
C LYS A 317 3.21 -16.18 12.21
N SER A 318 4.20 -16.36 11.35
CA SER A 318 3.95 -16.24 9.91
C SER A 318 2.94 -17.28 9.44
N TYR A 319 2.11 -16.95 8.45
CA TYR A 319 1.05 -17.80 7.91
C TYR A 319 1.16 -17.95 6.40
N MET A 320 0.49 -18.97 5.88
CA MET A 320 0.48 -19.25 4.44
C MET A 320 -0.70 -18.55 3.76
N CYS A 321 -0.45 -18.10 2.53
CA CYS A 321 -1.46 -17.52 1.66
C CYS A 321 -1.58 -18.39 0.40
N TYR A 322 -2.80 -18.80 0.08
CA TYR A 322 -3.13 -19.59 -1.10
C TYR A 322 -3.95 -18.72 -2.03
N ARG A 323 -3.47 -18.51 -3.26
CA ARG A 323 -4.15 -17.67 -4.22
C ARG A 323 -4.25 -18.34 -5.57
N THR A 324 -5.42 -18.27 -6.19
CA THR A 324 -5.66 -18.69 -7.57
C THR A 324 -6.38 -17.60 -8.34
N GLU A 325 -5.99 -17.42 -9.61
CA GLU A 325 -6.55 -16.40 -10.50
C GLU A 325 -6.82 -17.00 -11.86
N LEU A 326 -7.94 -16.62 -12.47
CA LEU A 326 -8.30 -16.94 -13.84
C LEU A 326 -8.56 -15.64 -14.60
N THR A 327 -7.95 -15.49 -15.78
CA THR A 327 -8.15 -14.34 -16.66
C THR A 327 -8.49 -14.83 -18.05
N TYR A 328 -9.61 -14.40 -18.60
CA TYR A 328 -9.93 -14.55 -20.01
C TYR A 328 -9.90 -13.17 -20.68
N GLU A 329 -9.14 -13.06 -21.77
CA GLU A 329 -9.04 -11.84 -22.56
C GLU A 329 -9.46 -12.09 -23.99
N TRP A 330 -10.26 -11.16 -24.53
CA TRP A 330 -10.69 -11.16 -25.90
C TRP A 330 -10.61 -9.75 -26.50
N LYS A 331 -10.08 -9.67 -27.72
CA LYS A 331 -9.97 -8.41 -28.46
C LYS A 331 -10.31 -8.66 -29.92
N LYS A 332 -11.25 -7.88 -30.50
CA LYS A 332 -11.58 -7.92 -31.92
C LYS A 332 -11.92 -6.53 -32.43
N GLY A 333 -11.10 -6.02 -33.37
CA GLY A 333 -11.25 -4.67 -33.88
C GLY A 333 -11.19 -3.62 -32.75
N ILE A 334 -12.25 -2.84 -32.61
CA ILE A 334 -12.39 -1.79 -31.57
C ILE A 334 -12.87 -2.31 -30.21
N PHE A 335 -13.27 -3.59 -30.13
CA PHE A 335 -13.78 -4.19 -28.89
C PHE A 335 -12.70 -4.92 -28.13
N TYR A 336 -12.67 -4.71 -26.82
CA TYR A 336 -11.82 -5.40 -25.87
C TYR A 336 -12.63 -5.81 -24.64
N SER A 337 -12.43 -7.06 -24.17
CA SER A 337 -13.02 -7.58 -22.95
C SER A 337 -11.97 -8.33 -22.15
N ASN A 338 -11.97 -8.11 -20.83
CA ASN A 338 -11.16 -8.86 -19.87
C ASN A 338 -12.04 -9.30 -18.70
N LEU A 339 -12.23 -10.61 -18.58
CA LEU A 339 -12.90 -11.24 -17.46
C LEU A 339 -11.84 -11.84 -16.53
N TRP A 340 -11.88 -11.47 -15.27
CA TRP A 340 -10.95 -11.92 -14.25
C TRP A 340 -11.69 -12.38 -13.00
N GLY A 341 -11.25 -13.51 -12.43
CA GLY A 341 -11.70 -14.01 -11.15
C GLY A 341 -10.52 -14.44 -10.30
N ALA A 342 -10.62 -14.32 -8.98
CA ALA A 342 -9.60 -14.75 -8.05
C ALA A 342 -10.20 -15.25 -6.72
N TYR A 343 -9.52 -16.22 -6.13
CA TYR A 343 -9.79 -16.68 -4.77
C TYR A 343 -8.50 -16.62 -3.95
N ASP A 344 -8.59 -16.03 -2.77
CA ASP A 344 -7.49 -15.84 -1.82
C ASP A 344 -7.90 -16.46 -0.49
N TYR A 345 -7.13 -17.42 0.02
CA TYR A 345 -7.37 -18.11 1.30
C TYR A 345 -6.14 -17.99 2.21
N ARG A 346 -6.35 -17.55 3.43
CA ARG A 346 -5.28 -17.25 4.39
C ARG A 346 -5.63 -17.85 5.76
N PRO A 347 -5.29 -19.13 5.99
CA PRO A 347 -5.44 -19.73 7.32
C PRO A 347 -4.44 -19.11 8.30
N ASN A 348 -4.83 -19.00 9.54
CA ASN A 348 -4.05 -18.38 10.62
C ASN A 348 -3.59 -16.95 10.29
N ALA A 349 -4.41 -16.18 9.55
CA ALA A 349 -4.10 -14.81 9.19
C ALA A 349 -3.91 -13.94 10.44
N ILE A 350 -2.90 -13.08 10.40
CA ILE A 350 -2.71 -12.08 11.46
C ILE A 350 -3.74 -10.98 11.25
N MET A 351 -4.72 -10.89 12.11
CA MET A 351 -5.77 -9.90 12.06
C MET A 351 -5.85 -9.16 13.40
N ASP A 352 -6.40 -7.94 13.37
CA ASP A 352 -6.65 -7.15 14.56
C ASP A 352 -7.63 -7.86 15.51
N GLU A 353 -7.40 -7.72 16.79
CA GLU A 353 -8.21 -8.26 17.87
C GLU A 353 -8.40 -7.19 18.94
N LYS A 354 -9.56 -7.18 19.58
CA LYS A 354 -9.84 -6.32 20.73
C LYS A 354 -10.24 -7.17 21.91
N LEU A 355 -9.56 -6.97 23.02
CA LEU A 355 -9.74 -7.67 24.27
C LEU A 355 -10.23 -6.71 25.34
N GLN A 356 -10.94 -7.24 26.33
CA GLN A 356 -11.32 -6.49 27.55
C GLN A 356 -10.31 -6.85 28.64
N GLU A 357 -9.57 -5.86 29.13
CA GLU A 357 -8.63 -6.02 30.25
C GLU A 357 -8.79 -4.82 31.20
N ASP A 358 -9.02 -5.05 32.49
CA ASP A 358 -9.03 -4.05 33.56
C ASP A 358 -9.81 -2.77 33.22
N ASN A 359 -11.05 -2.86 32.74
CA ASN A 359 -11.87 -1.73 32.30
C ASN A 359 -11.30 -0.93 31.11
N LYS A 360 -10.39 -1.53 30.35
CA LYS A 360 -9.85 -1.00 29.09
C LYS A 360 -10.12 -1.97 27.93
N ILE A 361 -10.13 -1.44 26.74
CA ILE A 361 -10.10 -2.20 25.50
C ILE A 361 -8.67 -2.23 24.99
N VAL A 362 -8.09 -3.42 24.92
CA VAL A 362 -6.76 -3.65 24.36
C VAL A 362 -6.90 -3.95 22.87
N GLN A 363 -6.40 -3.07 22.02
CA GLN A 363 -6.24 -3.33 20.60
C GLN A 363 -4.92 -4.07 20.37
N THR A 364 -4.98 -5.25 19.79
CA THR A 364 -3.82 -6.09 19.51
C THR A 364 -3.98 -6.85 18.19
N TRP A 365 -3.12 -7.78 17.90
CA TRP A 365 -3.17 -8.68 16.74
C TRP A 365 -2.97 -10.11 17.19
N ASP A 366 -3.67 -11.04 16.53
CA ASP A 366 -3.43 -12.46 16.74
C ASP A 366 -3.55 -13.24 15.42
N ASN A 367 -3.05 -14.49 15.44
CA ASN A 367 -3.27 -15.44 14.39
C ASN A 367 -4.69 -15.99 14.48
N GLN A 368 -5.61 -15.43 13.72
CA GLN A 368 -7.02 -15.77 13.68
C GLN A 368 -7.29 -17.00 12.78
N LYS A 369 -8.48 -17.60 12.83
CA LYS A 369 -8.79 -18.85 12.10
C LYS A 369 -8.46 -18.78 10.61
N ASP A 370 -9.16 -17.91 9.88
CA ASP A 370 -8.91 -17.69 8.46
C ASP A 370 -9.51 -16.39 7.93
N TRP A 371 -8.96 -15.94 6.81
CA TRP A 371 -9.53 -14.89 5.99
C TRP A 371 -9.58 -15.37 4.55
N GLN A 372 -10.70 -15.09 3.87
CA GLN A 372 -10.94 -15.50 2.50
C GLN A 372 -11.49 -14.34 1.68
N LYS A 373 -11.18 -14.34 0.39
CA LYS A 373 -11.70 -13.35 -0.56
C LYS A 373 -11.97 -14.00 -1.91
N LEU A 374 -13.22 -13.90 -2.36
CA LEU A 374 -13.62 -14.20 -3.73
C LEU A 374 -13.80 -12.88 -4.49
N SER A 375 -13.17 -12.76 -5.64
CA SER A 375 -13.21 -11.56 -6.48
C SER A 375 -13.59 -11.89 -7.90
N GLY A 376 -14.45 -11.06 -8.50
CA GLY A 376 -14.80 -11.11 -9.91
C GLY A 376 -14.76 -9.71 -10.52
N ARG A 377 -14.26 -9.59 -11.77
CA ARG A 377 -14.18 -8.32 -12.49
C ARG A 377 -14.39 -8.53 -13.98
N LEU A 378 -15.23 -7.72 -14.58
CA LEU A 378 -15.37 -7.57 -16.02
C LEU A 378 -14.96 -6.17 -16.43
N MET A 379 -14.01 -6.07 -17.35
CA MET A 379 -13.60 -4.85 -18.01
C MET A 379 -14.00 -4.91 -19.49
N LEU A 380 -14.71 -3.90 -19.97
CA LEU A 380 -15.10 -3.70 -21.35
C LEU A 380 -14.50 -2.40 -21.86
N ARG A 381 -13.99 -2.42 -23.07
CA ARG A 381 -13.51 -1.22 -23.75
C ARG A 381 -13.96 -1.24 -25.19
N VAL A 382 -14.43 -0.08 -25.65
CA VAL A 382 -14.83 0.17 -27.04
C VAL A 382 -14.08 1.38 -27.55
N GLY A 383 -13.47 1.26 -28.71
CA GLY A 383 -12.80 2.38 -29.35
C GLY A 383 -11.39 2.07 -29.87
N PRO A 384 -10.79 3.04 -30.60
CA PRO A 384 -11.38 4.36 -30.87
C PRO A 384 -12.57 4.31 -31.83
N LEU A 385 -13.69 4.92 -31.44
CA LEU A 385 -14.81 5.22 -32.32
C LEU A 385 -14.47 6.50 -33.11
N TRP A 386 -14.62 6.46 -34.41
CA TRP A 386 -14.28 7.60 -35.31
C TRP A 386 -12.83 8.11 -35.11
N ASP A 387 -11.91 7.24 -34.72
CA ASP A 387 -10.52 7.55 -34.35
C ASP A 387 -10.36 8.57 -33.19
N MET A 388 -11.43 8.91 -32.50
CA MET A 388 -11.46 9.95 -31.47
C MET A 388 -11.89 9.48 -30.09
N LEU A 389 -12.96 8.67 -30.00
CA LEU A 389 -13.61 8.36 -28.72
C LEU A 389 -13.28 6.93 -28.26
N GLN A 390 -12.75 6.81 -27.05
CA GLN A 390 -12.59 5.54 -26.36
C GLN A 390 -13.42 5.55 -25.07
N LEU A 391 -14.21 4.51 -24.90
CA LEU A 391 -15.00 4.26 -23.70
C LEU A 391 -14.48 3.00 -23.02
N SER A 392 -14.39 3.00 -21.70
CA SER A 392 -14.14 1.81 -20.90
C SER A 392 -15.07 1.76 -19.68
N PHE A 393 -15.46 0.55 -19.35
CA PHE A 393 -16.25 0.25 -18.18
C PHE A 393 -15.63 -0.95 -17.47
N THR A 394 -15.50 -0.85 -16.14
CA THR A 394 -15.10 -1.95 -15.28
C THR A 394 -16.17 -2.13 -14.21
N GLY A 395 -16.71 -3.33 -14.08
CA GLY A 395 -17.58 -3.71 -12.97
C GLY A 395 -16.95 -4.88 -12.22
N GLY A 396 -17.06 -4.87 -10.90
CA GLY A 396 -16.49 -5.94 -10.10
C GLY A 396 -17.19 -6.14 -8.78
N VAL A 397 -16.92 -7.30 -8.18
CA VAL A 397 -17.40 -7.70 -6.87
C VAL A 397 -16.26 -8.33 -6.07
N ASN A 398 -16.19 -7.98 -4.80
CA ASN A 398 -15.35 -8.63 -3.81
C ASN A 398 -16.25 -9.15 -2.68
N HIS A 399 -16.18 -10.44 -2.43
CA HIS A 399 -16.84 -11.07 -1.30
C HIS A 399 -15.80 -11.55 -0.30
N TYR A 400 -15.85 -11.02 0.91
CA TYR A 400 -14.94 -11.29 2.00
C TYR A 400 -15.61 -12.18 3.04
N MET A 401 -14.86 -13.14 3.56
CA MET A 401 -15.21 -13.98 4.70
C MET A 401 -14.05 -13.92 5.70
N SER A 402 -14.32 -13.50 6.92
CA SER A 402 -13.33 -13.29 7.97
C SER A 402 -13.74 -14.02 9.22
N HIS A 403 -12.99 -15.06 9.59
CA HIS A 403 -13.28 -15.89 10.74
C HIS A 403 -12.15 -15.70 11.77
N GLY A 404 -12.50 -15.06 12.86
CA GLY A 404 -11.63 -14.93 14.02
C GLY A 404 -11.79 -16.09 14.99
N ASN A 405 -11.07 -16.03 16.11
CA ASN A 405 -11.23 -16.99 17.19
C ASN A 405 -12.61 -16.84 17.85
N ASN A 406 -13.15 -15.60 17.90
CA ASN A 406 -14.40 -15.26 18.61
C ASN A 406 -15.42 -14.54 17.71
N TYR A 407 -15.20 -14.46 16.39
CA TYR A 407 -16.13 -13.79 15.47
C TYR A 407 -16.19 -14.49 14.10
N SER A 408 -17.24 -14.18 13.34
CA SER A 408 -17.39 -14.60 11.95
C SER A 408 -18.18 -13.54 11.20
N HIS A 409 -17.54 -12.91 10.22
CA HIS A 409 -18.11 -11.83 9.42
C HIS A 409 -17.99 -12.11 7.93
N THR A 410 -18.96 -11.61 7.18
CA THR A 410 -18.93 -11.58 5.72
C THR A 410 -19.25 -10.18 5.23
N TYR A 411 -18.59 -9.77 4.16
CA TYR A 411 -18.83 -8.48 3.53
C TYR A 411 -18.76 -8.58 2.02
N THR A 412 -19.69 -7.95 1.30
CA THR A 412 -19.69 -7.92 -0.17
C THR A 412 -19.64 -6.47 -0.65
N ASN A 413 -18.62 -6.17 -1.45
CA ASN A 413 -18.46 -4.86 -2.08
C ASN A 413 -18.61 -4.97 -3.60
N TRP A 414 -19.58 -4.26 -4.15
CA TRP A 414 -19.70 -4.01 -5.59
C TRP A 414 -19.02 -2.69 -5.92
N TYR A 415 -18.27 -2.66 -7.00
CA TYR A 415 -17.59 -1.44 -7.45
C TYR A 415 -17.68 -1.28 -8.96
N TYR A 416 -17.69 -0.04 -9.41
CA TYR A 416 -17.77 0.31 -10.81
C TYR A 416 -16.78 1.43 -11.13
N GLU A 417 -16.18 1.35 -12.31
CA GLU A 417 -15.34 2.39 -12.89
C GLU A 417 -15.80 2.65 -14.32
N GLY A 418 -16.04 3.90 -14.65
CA GLY A 418 -16.32 4.37 -15.99
C GLY A 418 -15.25 5.36 -16.45
N GLN A 419 -14.80 5.25 -17.69
CA GLN A 419 -13.82 6.15 -18.28
C GLN A 419 -14.22 6.48 -19.73
N ALA A 420 -14.16 7.78 -20.09
CA ALA A 420 -14.28 8.27 -21.45
C ALA A 420 -13.08 9.13 -21.80
N SER A 421 -12.49 8.89 -22.98
CA SER A 421 -11.40 9.69 -23.53
C SER A 421 -11.76 10.11 -24.95
N PHE A 422 -11.83 11.40 -25.19
CA PHE A 422 -12.08 11.96 -26.52
C PHE A 422 -10.86 12.75 -26.96
N ASN A 423 -10.29 12.42 -28.11
CA ASN A 423 -9.12 13.06 -28.67
C ASN A 423 -9.45 13.61 -30.06
N TYR A 424 -9.32 14.90 -30.22
CA TYR A 424 -9.53 15.56 -31.49
C TYR A 424 -8.40 16.57 -31.78
N LYS A 425 -7.59 16.28 -32.78
CA LYS A 425 -6.42 17.09 -33.16
C LYS A 425 -5.47 17.28 -31.93
N ARG A 426 -5.48 18.50 -31.37
CA ARG A 426 -4.63 18.89 -30.23
C ARG A 426 -5.35 18.86 -28.89
N PHE A 427 -6.65 18.60 -28.90
CA PHE A 427 -7.49 18.56 -27.71
C PHE A 427 -7.70 17.12 -27.24
N SER A 428 -7.69 16.94 -25.92
CA SER A 428 -8.07 15.69 -25.26
C SER A 428 -9.00 16.00 -24.11
N LEU A 429 -10.19 15.42 -24.13
CA LEU A 429 -11.15 15.44 -23.03
C LEU A 429 -11.06 14.06 -22.34
N PHE A 430 -10.98 14.06 -21.03
CA PHE A 430 -10.94 12.87 -20.21
C PHE A 430 -11.98 12.98 -19.10
N TRP A 431 -12.75 11.92 -18.90
CA TRP A 431 -13.67 11.78 -17.80
C TRP A 431 -13.53 10.39 -17.17
N GLN A 432 -13.48 10.35 -15.85
CA GLN A 432 -13.42 9.13 -15.07
C GLN A 432 -14.33 9.24 -13.86
N ILE A 433 -14.99 8.13 -13.53
CA ILE A 433 -15.78 7.97 -12.32
C ILE A 433 -15.47 6.60 -11.71
N ASN A 434 -15.20 6.57 -10.40
CA ASN A 434 -15.04 5.35 -9.62
C ASN A 434 -16.01 5.38 -8.44
N THR A 435 -16.59 4.23 -8.13
CA THR A 435 -17.30 4.02 -6.87
C THR A 435 -16.37 3.47 -5.79
N ASN A 436 -16.83 3.43 -4.56
CA ASN A 436 -16.08 2.93 -3.41
C ASN A 436 -15.55 1.52 -3.67
N TRP A 437 -14.26 1.37 -3.45
CA TRP A 437 -13.60 0.09 -3.42
C TRP A 437 -13.17 -0.21 -1.99
N ASN A 438 -14.10 -0.77 -1.21
CA ASN A 438 -13.87 -1.09 0.19
C ASN A 438 -13.05 -2.36 0.36
N ASN A 439 -12.27 -2.41 1.42
CA ASN A 439 -11.52 -3.60 1.83
C ASN A 439 -11.99 -4.04 3.22
N PHE A 440 -12.11 -5.36 3.43
CA PHE A 440 -12.50 -5.93 4.70
C PHE A 440 -11.42 -6.89 5.20
N TRP A 441 -10.91 -6.64 6.41
CA TRP A 441 -9.84 -7.41 7.02
C TRP A 441 -10.06 -7.54 8.52
N GLY A 442 -10.05 -8.78 9.05
CA GLY A 442 -10.44 -9.01 10.43
C GLY A 442 -11.90 -8.61 10.65
N GLU A 443 -12.10 -7.66 11.52
CA GLU A 443 -13.38 -7.01 11.82
C GLU A 443 -13.46 -5.58 11.26
N THR A 444 -12.44 -5.15 10.51
CA THR A 444 -12.31 -3.78 10.02
C THR A 444 -12.68 -3.64 8.55
N LEU A 445 -13.67 -2.78 8.27
CA LEU A 445 -14.02 -2.28 6.96
C LEU A 445 -13.27 -0.97 6.71
N SER A 446 -12.34 -0.99 5.77
CA SER A 446 -11.65 0.22 5.31
C SER A 446 -12.34 0.73 4.05
N GLY A 447 -12.89 1.93 4.12
CA GLY A 447 -13.62 2.54 3.02
C GLY A 447 -12.71 2.99 1.89
N GLY A 448 -13.16 2.77 0.68
CA GLY A 448 -12.57 3.34 -0.53
C GLY A 448 -13.16 4.72 -0.85
N GLU A 449 -12.58 5.33 -1.86
CA GLU A 449 -12.97 6.68 -2.29
C GLU A 449 -13.93 6.62 -3.49
N ASN A 450 -14.96 7.46 -3.47
CA ASN A 450 -15.72 7.82 -4.66
C ASN A 450 -15.01 8.99 -5.35
N ILE A 451 -14.47 8.76 -6.53
CA ILE A 451 -13.67 9.77 -7.24
C ILE A 451 -14.26 10.04 -8.61
N GLN A 452 -14.35 11.32 -8.95
CA GLN A 452 -14.68 11.79 -10.28
C GLN A 452 -13.61 12.76 -10.77
N ILE A 453 -13.12 12.54 -11.98
CA ILE A 453 -12.09 13.40 -12.59
C ILE A 453 -12.58 13.80 -13.97
N LEU A 454 -12.63 15.10 -14.23
CA LEU A 454 -12.87 15.69 -15.54
C LEU A 454 -11.65 16.51 -15.93
N GLY A 455 -11.13 16.33 -17.13
CA GLY A 455 -9.95 17.05 -17.59
C GLY A 455 -10.02 17.39 -19.08
N LEU A 456 -9.73 18.63 -19.43
CA LEU A 456 -9.53 19.11 -20.80
C LEU A 456 -8.07 19.50 -20.97
N TYR A 457 -7.42 18.94 -21.98
CA TYR A 457 -6.03 19.17 -22.27
C TYR A 457 -5.84 19.69 -23.69
N TYR A 458 -4.89 20.60 -23.85
CA TYR A 458 -4.43 21.10 -25.14
C TYR A 458 -2.94 20.81 -25.30
N LYS A 459 -2.55 20.15 -26.39
CA LYS A 459 -1.17 19.81 -26.71
C LYS A 459 -0.65 20.67 -27.85
N TYR A 460 0.42 21.43 -27.60
CA TYR A 460 1.14 22.19 -28.61
C TYR A 460 2.62 21.79 -28.59
N LYS A 461 3.06 21.04 -29.59
CA LYS A 461 4.41 20.44 -29.66
C LYS A 461 4.71 19.65 -28.39
N ASP A 462 5.68 20.07 -27.63
CA ASP A 462 6.16 19.45 -26.39
C ASP A 462 5.44 19.99 -25.14
N LEU A 463 4.61 21.01 -25.29
CA LEU A 463 3.81 21.62 -24.24
C LEU A 463 2.43 20.99 -24.16
N ARG A 464 1.98 20.65 -22.96
CA ARG A 464 0.61 20.24 -22.66
C ARG A 464 0.06 21.11 -21.54
N LEU A 465 -1.02 21.79 -21.83
CA LEU A 465 -1.80 22.57 -20.89
C LEU A 465 -3.07 21.79 -20.55
N GLY A 466 -3.53 21.87 -19.31
CA GLY A 466 -4.75 21.21 -18.90
C GLY A 466 -5.50 22.00 -17.84
N VAL A 467 -6.80 21.94 -17.91
CA VAL A 467 -7.72 22.34 -16.86
C VAL A 467 -8.60 21.17 -16.51
N GLY A 468 -9.02 21.07 -15.27
CA GLY A 468 -9.84 19.95 -14.84
C GLY A 468 -10.54 20.21 -13.53
N ALA A 469 -11.34 19.24 -13.14
CA ALA A 469 -12.03 19.23 -11.88
C ALA A 469 -11.89 17.84 -11.23
N PHE A 470 -11.65 17.83 -9.94
CA PHE A 470 -11.69 16.66 -9.09
C PHE A 470 -12.97 16.73 -8.26
N ASN A 471 -13.73 15.62 -8.27
CA ASN A 471 -15.02 15.51 -7.60
C ASN A 471 -16.01 16.66 -7.94
N PRO A 472 -16.22 17.02 -9.23
CA PRO A 472 -17.03 18.19 -9.60
C PRO A 472 -18.50 18.10 -9.13
N PHE A 473 -19.02 16.89 -8.89
CA PHE A 473 -20.40 16.63 -8.50
C PHE A 473 -20.54 16.14 -7.04
N THR A 474 -19.48 16.24 -6.23
CA THR A 474 -19.47 15.82 -4.82
C THR A 474 -19.44 17.05 -3.92
N ASP A 475 -20.45 17.22 -3.07
CA ASP A 475 -20.57 18.36 -2.16
C ASP A 475 -19.74 18.17 -0.89
N ASN A 476 -19.66 16.93 -0.40
CA ASN A 476 -18.99 16.60 0.83
C ASN A 476 -18.19 15.30 0.67
N TYR A 477 -16.93 15.46 0.25
CA TYR A 477 -16.04 14.32 0.06
C TYR A 477 -15.69 13.70 1.41
N LYS A 478 -15.91 12.40 1.52
CA LYS A 478 -15.65 11.62 2.75
C LYS A 478 -15.16 10.22 2.45
N VAL A 479 -14.46 9.65 3.44
CA VAL A 479 -14.10 8.24 3.52
C VAL A 479 -14.71 7.66 4.79
N GLU A 480 -15.32 6.49 4.71
CA GLU A 480 -15.96 5.82 5.83
C GLU A 480 -15.18 4.57 6.21
N ASN A 481 -14.88 4.39 7.50
CA ASN A 481 -14.28 3.19 8.06
C ASN A 481 -15.17 2.66 9.19
N GLU A 482 -15.26 1.33 9.31
CA GLU A 482 -16.03 0.69 10.36
C GLU A 482 -15.22 -0.44 10.98
N ASN A 483 -15.45 -0.71 12.26
CA ASN A 483 -14.98 -1.91 12.92
C ASN A 483 -16.17 -2.59 13.61
N TRP A 484 -16.33 -3.89 13.41
CA TRP A 484 -17.51 -4.65 13.85
C TRP A 484 -17.23 -5.50 15.10
N ASN A 485 -16.19 -5.14 15.85
CA ASN A 485 -15.86 -5.87 17.07
C ASN A 485 -16.97 -5.74 18.12
N GLN A 486 -17.26 -6.84 18.80
CA GLN A 486 -18.34 -6.91 19.81
C GLN A 486 -18.08 -6.07 21.06
N PHE A 487 -16.81 -5.78 21.40
CA PHE A 487 -16.43 -5.03 22.61
C PHE A 487 -16.19 -3.55 22.32
N ALA A 488 -15.69 -3.21 21.13
CA ALA A 488 -15.40 -1.84 20.77
C ALA A 488 -15.59 -1.62 19.26
N SER A 489 -16.86 -1.56 18.86
CA SER A 489 -17.20 -1.20 17.48
C SER A 489 -17.07 0.30 17.24
N TYR A 490 -16.79 0.67 15.99
CA TYR A 490 -16.83 2.08 15.58
C TYR A 490 -17.28 2.25 14.14
N LYS A 491 -17.80 3.46 13.85
CA LYS A 491 -18.05 3.96 12.50
C LYS A 491 -17.52 5.38 12.39
N THR A 492 -16.46 5.54 11.58
CA THR A 492 -15.78 6.82 11.38
C THR A 492 -16.06 7.35 9.98
N LYS A 493 -16.41 8.64 9.88
CA LYS A 493 -16.52 9.39 8.64
C LYS A 493 -15.49 10.51 8.66
N SER A 494 -14.47 10.42 7.81
CA SER A 494 -13.45 11.46 7.66
C SER A 494 -13.75 12.30 6.43
N TYR A 495 -13.84 13.60 6.61
CA TYR A 495 -14.19 14.59 5.61
C TYR A 495 -12.98 15.43 5.24
N ILE A 496 -12.85 15.76 3.96
CA ILE A 496 -11.86 16.72 3.44
C ILE A 496 -12.60 17.65 2.47
N LYS A 497 -13.06 18.78 2.97
CA LYS A 497 -13.90 19.71 2.22
C LYS A 497 -13.25 20.21 0.93
N GLU A 498 -11.94 20.45 0.95
CA GLU A 498 -11.17 20.88 -0.21
C GLU A 498 -11.07 19.84 -1.33
N SER A 499 -11.34 18.57 -1.06
CA SER A 499 -11.41 17.51 -2.06
C SER A 499 -12.76 17.42 -2.76
N SER A 500 -13.72 18.29 -2.40
CA SER A 500 -15.00 18.47 -3.06
C SER A 500 -14.91 19.59 -4.08
N ARG A 501 -15.43 19.37 -5.31
CA ARG A 501 -15.51 20.39 -6.37
C ARG A 501 -14.19 21.13 -6.64
N MET A 502 -13.05 20.41 -6.53
CA MET A 502 -11.72 21.02 -6.68
C MET A 502 -11.41 21.31 -8.14
N PHE A 503 -11.00 22.53 -8.45
CA PHE A 503 -10.51 22.91 -9.76
C PHE A 503 -9.00 22.67 -9.88
N LEU A 504 -8.57 22.14 -11.03
CA LEU A 504 -7.19 21.74 -11.27
C LEU A 504 -6.65 22.45 -12.53
N VAL A 505 -5.38 22.88 -12.44
CA VAL A 505 -4.61 23.35 -13.58
C VAL A 505 -3.37 22.50 -13.72
N SER A 506 -3.04 22.07 -14.92
CA SER A 506 -1.85 21.31 -15.21
C SER A 506 -1.03 21.91 -16.34
N LEU A 507 0.29 21.92 -16.14
CA LEU A 507 1.28 22.32 -17.12
C LEU A 507 2.31 21.21 -17.22
N SER A 508 2.55 20.70 -18.42
CA SER A 508 3.62 19.73 -18.65
C SER A 508 4.40 20.11 -19.90
N TYR A 509 5.70 20.18 -19.78
CA TYR A 509 6.61 20.43 -20.88
C TYR A 509 7.61 19.29 -20.98
N ASN A 510 7.62 18.57 -22.12
CA ASN A 510 8.49 17.43 -22.36
C ASN A 510 9.28 17.67 -23.64
N PHE A 511 10.57 17.82 -23.51
CA PHE A 511 11.43 17.94 -24.66
C PHE A 511 12.46 16.80 -24.66
N SER A 512 12.85 16.37 -25.84
CA SER A 512 13.95 15.41 -25.99
C SER A 512 14.74 15.75 -27.25
N PHE A 513 16.05 15.71 -27.15
CA PHE A 513 16.96 15.89 -28.26
C PHE A 513 18.12 14.91 -28.15
N GLY A 514 18.76 14.63 -29.29
CA GLY A 514 19.89 13.74 -29.33
C GLY A 514 19.55 12.25 -29.40
N ARG A 515 20.53 11.42 -29.06
CA ARG A 515 20.45 9.96 -29.22
C ARG A 515 19.77 9.29 -28.04
N LYS A 516 18.79 8.43 -28.27
CA LYS A 516 18.14 7.64 -27.23
C LYS A 516 19.09 6.56 -26.69
N PHE A 517 19.17 6.43 -25.39
CA PHE A 517 19.89 5.37 -24.71
C PHE A 517 19.08 4.06 -24.81
N LYS A 518 19.73 3.00 -25.24
CA LYS A 518 19.14 1.67 -25.32
C LYS A 518 19.83 0.78 -24.29
N ALA A 519 19.23 0.64 -23.13
CA ALA A 519 19.69 -0.29 -22.10
C ALA A 519 18.91 -1.60 -22.13
N THR A 520 19.55 -2.66 -21.69
CA THR A 520 18.88 -3.90 -21.31
C THR A 520 17.92 -3.64 -20.15
N GLN A 521 16.72 -4.23 -20.19
CA GLN A 521 15.77 -4.08 -19.08
C GLN A 521 16.25 -4.85 -17.84
N ARG A 522 16.12 -4.23 -16.69
CA ARG A 522 16.35 -4.88 -15.39
C ARG A 522 15.34 -6.02 -15.17
N LYS A 523 15.81 -7.13 -14.62
CA LYS A 523 14.96 -8.32 -14.31
C LYS A 523 14.35 -8.27 -12.92
N VAL A 524 14.96 -7.56 -11.98
CA VAL A 524 14.50 -7.43 -10.59
C VAL A 524 14.58 -6.00 -10.09
N ASN A 525 13.66 -5.67 -9.17
CA ASN A 525 13.64 -4.45 -8.40
C ASN A 525 13.30 -4.79 -6.94
N ASN A 526 14.20 -4.45 -6.04
CA ASN A 526 13.99 -4.65 -4.61
C ASN A 526 13.79 -3.32 -3.89
N SER A 527 12.99 -3.32 -2.85
CA SER A 527 12.82 -2.19 -1.93
C SER A 527 12.33 -2.68 -0.58
N ASP A 528 12.72 -1.99 0.48
CA ASP A 528 12.12 -2.12 1.81
C ASP A 528 11.35 -0.84 2.12
N ASN A 529 10.04 -0.96 2.36
CA ASN A 529 9.14 0.17 2.64
C ASN A 529 8.54 0.11 4.05
N GLU A 530 8.86 -0.91 4.84
CA GLU A 530 8.39 -1.05 6.20
C GLU A 530 9.12 -0.08 7.14
N SER A 531 8.39 0.60 8.04
CA SER A 531 8.98 1.51 9.03
C SER A 531 9.53 0.79 10.25
N GLY A 532 8.87 -0.28 10.68
CA GLY A 532 9.18 -1.00 11.91
C GLY A 532 8.67 -0.31 13.18
N VAL A 533 7.85 0.73 13.07
CA VAL A 533 7.31 1.52 14.17
C VAL A 533 5.82 1.25 14.35
N MET A 534 5.36 1.12 15.60
CA MET A 534 3.92 1.05 15.92
C MET A 534 3.33 2.48 15.84
N SER A 535 2.19 2.62 15.15
CA SER A 535 1.48 3.91 15.02
C SER A 535 1.00 4.43 16.35
N THR A 536 1.07 5.74 16.55
CA THR A 536 0.59 6.45 17.76
C THR A 536 -0.90 6.82 17.70
N GLY A 537 -1.54 6.76 16.54
CA GLY A 537 -2.94 7.18 16.31
C GLY A 537 -3.94 6.02 16.18
N LYS A 538 -5.27 6.38 16.15
CA LYS A 538 -6.37 5.45 15.82
C LYS A 538 -6.27 4.93 14.39
#